data_cf951fc5c96b3aa41ffae07d761408d8
#
_entry.id   cf951fc5c96b3aa41ffae07d761408d8
#
_cell.length_a   1.000
_cell.length_b   1.000
_cell.length_c   1.000
_cell.angle_alpha   90.00
_cell.angle_beta   90.00
_cell.angle_gamma   90.00
#
_symmetry.space_group_name_H-M   'P 1'
#
loop_
_entity.id
_entity.type
_entity.pdbx_description
1 polymer ?
#
loop_
_entity_poly.entity_id
_entity_poly.type
_entity_poly.pdbx_seq_one_letter_code
_entity_poly.pdbx_strand_id
1 'polypeptide(L)'
;MRRYRQMESLHGTLRFAARIVPEARREMWVAEWVGELTHMLQEDASAAMECREAMVRDALTMRWLVAVNWWRGIDWRDAGLCLRLIQVGFFAIVVESAARPQLRHLAFSKWGYGAFACFIALALFSLPSTMVTSRYSARDSYHGEAAELRQRMFRMRYLVGKLVMLVLSAYLLALQVTQSFQHLLGTQADWLLVACGLLFNVIAVNWALTDQRLRCPTCMRLLKNPARMGPPSWSLLGSCAMEEMCDRGHGLLHQPEWQTSWFENARWLQLDRTWKELFHP
;
A
#
# COMPACT_ATOMS: atom_id res chain seq x y z
N MET A 1 31.07 -12.74 46.69
CA MET A 1 29.71 -12.16 46.56
C MET A 1 29.49 -11.29 45.31
N ARG A 2 30.42 -10.39 44.90
CA ARG A 2 30.25 -9.55 43.67
C ARG A 2 30.10 -10.37 42.41
N ARG A 3 30.96 -11.36 42.15
CA ARG A 3 30.89 -12.20 40.91
C ARG A 3 29.57 -12.97 40.80
N TYR A 4 29.04 -13.46 41.91
CA TYR A 4 27.76 -14.19 41.90
C TYR A 4 26.58 -13.29 41.48
N ARG A 5 26.48 -12.06 41.98
CA ARG A 5 25.45 -11.08 41.59
C ARG A 5 25.60 -10.65 40.14
N GLN A 6 26.83 -10.58 39.63
CA GLN A 6 27.09 -10.24 38.19
C GLN A 6 26.59 -11.34 37.27
N MET A 7 26.88 -12.61 37.59
CA MET A 7 26.35 -13.76 36.84
C MET A 7 24.84 -13.81 36.82
N GLU A 8 24.20 -13.60 37.96
CA GLU A 8 22.74 -13.60 38.08
C GLU A 8 22.10 -12.49 37.23
N SER A 9 22.71 -11.30 37.19
CA SER A 9 22.33 -10.17 36.37
C SER A 9 22.48 -10.45 34.87
N LEU A 10 23.57 -11.11 34.42
CA LEU A 10 23.80 -11.49 33.04
C LEU A 10 22.80 -12.55 32.58
N HIS A 11 22.53 -13.56 33.41
CA HIS A 11 21.51 -14.56 33.12
C HIS A 11 20.10 -13.95 33.06
N GLY A 12 19.80 -12.94 33.84
CA GLY A 12 18.56 -12.19 33.81
C GLY A 12 18.41 -11.45 32.46
N THR A 13 19.48 -10.79 32.01
CA THR A 13 19.51 -10.09 30.71
C THR A 13 19.39 -11.07 29.56
N LEU A 14 20.10 -12.21 29.60
CA LEU A 14 20.01 -13.24 28.57
C LEU A 14 18.58 -13.79 28.44
N ARG A 15 17.92 -14.10 29.54
CA ARG A 15 16.52 -14.56 29.53
C ARG A 15 15.57 -13.50 28.99
N PHE A 16 15.78 -12.24 29.32
CA PHE A 16 15.00 -11.13 28.79
C PHE A 16 15.20 -10.98 27.29
N ALA A 17 16.45 -10.90 26.83
CA ALA A 17 16.81 -10.77 25.41
C ALA A 17 16.30 -11.98 24.59
N ALA A 18 16.39 -13.19 25.14
CA ALA A 18 15.87 -14.41 24.48
C ALA A 18 14.36 -14.35 24.22
N ARG A 19 13.57 -13.61 24.99
CA ARG A 19 12.14 -13.40 24.69
C ARG A 19 11.90 -12.50 23.48
N ILE A 20 12.85 -11.64 23.16
CA ILE A 20 12.81 -10.74 22.00
C ILE A 20 13.15 -11.51 20.73
N VAL A 21 14.07 -12.47 20.81
CA VAL A 21 14.51 -13.30 19.67
C VAL A 21 13.34 -14.14 19.12
N PRO A 22 13.17 -14.22 17.78
CA PRO A 22 12.18 -15.07 17.14
C PRO A 22 12.30 -16.54 17.59
N GLU A 23 11.17 -17.19 17.81
CA GLU A 23 11.11 -18.53 18.40
C GLU A 23 11.95 -19.57 17.64
N ALA A 24 11.91 -19.52 16.32
CA ALA A 24 12.67 -20.43 15.46
C ALA A 24 14.21 -20.31 15.58
N ARG A 25 14.75 -19.25 16.17
CA ARG A 25 16.19 -19.01 16.34
C ARG A 25 16.62 -18.91 17.80
N ARG A 26 15.67 -18.92 18.72
CA ARG A 26 15.91 -18.65 20.13
C ARG A 26 16.90 -19.62 20.78
N GLU A 27 16.74 -20.90 20.56
CA GLU A 27 17.61 -21.93 21.16
C GLU A 27 19.06 -21.78 20.70
N MET A 28 19.27 -21.61 19.40
CA MET A 28 20.60 -21.43 18.83
C MET A 28 21.24 -20.13 19.34
N TRP A 29 20.49 -19.03 19.35
CA TRP A 29 20.94 -17.74 19.84
C TRP A 29 21.33 -17.78 21.32
N VAL A 30 20.54 -18.45 22.15
CA VAL A 30 20.86 -18.63 23.58
C VAL A 30 22.14 -19.46 23.77
N ALA A 31 22.31 -20.54 22.97
CA ALA A 31 23.50 -21.36 23.05
C ALA A 31 24.77 -20.60 22.67
N GLU A 32 24.71 -19.77 21.62
CA GLU A 32 25.81 -18.90 21.18
C GLU A 32 26.19 -17.92 22.30
N TRP A 33 25.21 -17.19 22.86
CA TRP A 33 25.50 -16.21 23.91
C TRP A 33 25.94 -16.85 25.23
N VAL A 34 25.48 -18.05 25.58
CA VAL A 34 26.00 -18.80 26.74
C VAL A 34 27.45 -19.15 26.53
N GLY A 35 27.84 -19.58 25.31
CA GLY A 35 29.23 -19.87 24.96
C GLY A 35 30.11 -18.63 25.11
N GLU A 36 29.72 -17.51 24.51
CA GLU A 36 30.42 -16.23 24.55
C GLU A 36 30.58 -15.72 26.00
N LEU A 37 29.51 -15.70 26.77
CA LEU A 37 29.56 -15.28 28.16
C LEU A 37 30.45 -16.17 29.03
N THR A 38 30.48 -17.47 28.77
CA THR A 38 31.33 -18.40 29.50
C THR A 38 32.81 -18.12 29.22
N HIS A 39 33.16 -17.86 27.94
CA HIS A 39 34.49 -17.50 27.53
C HIS A 39 34.95 -16.17 28.14
N MET A 40 34.12 -15.14 28.03
CA MET A 40 34.45 -13.79 28.59
C MET A 40 34.56 -13.79 30.12
N LEU A 41 33.76 -14.56 30.84
CA LEU A 41 33.86 -14.67 32.28
C LEU A 41 35.13 -15.35 32.74
N GLN A 42 35.76 -16.18 31.88
CA GLN A 42 37.07 -16.76 32.14
C GLN A 42 38.20 -15.77 31.95
N GLU A 43 38.10 -14.89 30.94
CA GLU A 43 39.13 -13.90 30.62
C GLU A 43 39.02 -12.62 31.44
N ASP A 44 37.89 -11.94 31.43
CA ASP A 44 37.65 -10.70 32.14
C ASP A 44 36.17 -10.53 32.52
N ALA A 45 35.87 -10.56 33.83
CA ALA A 45 34.55 -10.36 34.32
C ALA A 45 33.96 -8.94 34.08
N SER A 46 34.81 -7.93 33.83
CA SER A 46 34.36 -6.57 33.50
C SER A 46 33.83 -6.48 32.11
N ALA A 47 34.50 -7.11 31.13
CA ALA A 47 34.08 -7.18 29.73
C ALA A 47 32.73 -7.90 29.58
N ALA A 48 32.45 -8.92 30.41
CA ALA A 48 31.17 -9.61 30.39
C ALA A 48 29.98 -8.69 30.74
N MET A 49 30.19 -7.62 31.50
CA MET A 49 29.11 -6.64 31.80
C MET A 49 28.77 -5.73 30.62
N GLU A 50 29.76 -5.41 29.77
CA GLU A 50 29.55 -4.60 28.55
C GLU A 50 28.69 -5.37 27.52
N CYS A 51 28.73 -6.70 27.55
CA CYS A 51 27.91 -7.53 26.67
C CYS A 51 26.42 -7.45 26.91
N ARG A 52 25.95 -6.87 28.03
CA ARG A 52 24.51 -6.71 28.30
C ARG A 52 23.80 -5.91 27.21
N GLU A 53 24.39 -4.78 26.82
CA GLU A 53 23.82 -3.96 25.76
C GLU A 53 23.94 -4.66 24.42
N ALA A 54 25.05 -5.36 24.16
CA ALA A 54 25.24 -6.13 22.94
C ALA A 54 24.20 -7.23 22.78
N MET A 55 23.92 -8.01 23.83
CA MET A 55 22.85 -9.04 23.81
C MET A 55 21.47 -8.46 23.46
N VAL A 56 21.11 -7.35 24.08
CA VAL A 56 19.81 -6.72 23.80
C VAL A 56 19.76 -6.15 22.38
N ARG A 57 20.84 -5.49 21.96
CA ARG A 57 20.93 -4.93 20.61
C ARG A 57 20.87 -6.03 19.55
N ASP A 58 21.57 -7.13 19.77
CA ASP A 58 21.58 -8.26 18.85
C ASP A 58 20.19 -8.93 18.74
N ALA A 59 19.52 -9.16 19.88
CA ALA A 59 18.16 -9.67 19.93
C ALA A 59 17.17 -8.77 19.18
N LEU A 60 17.28 -7.44 19.35
CA LEU A 60 16.47 -6.46 18.63
C LEU A 60 16.78 -6.46 17.12
N THR A 61 18.07 -6.57 16.75
CA THR A 61 18.50 -6.66 15.37
C THR A 61 17.92 -7.91 14.68
N MET A 62 17.98 -9.06 15.36
CA MET A 62 17.37 -10.30 14.87
C MET A 62 15.87 -10.15 14.66
N ARG A 63 15.16 -9.55 15.62
CA ARG A 63 13.73 -9.28 15.50
C ARG A 63 13.42 -8.36 14.34
N TRP A 64 14.22 -7.28 14.20
CA TRP A 64 14.11 -6.34 13.09
C TRP A 64 14.34 -7.00 11.73
N LEU A 65 15.38 -7.82 11.60
CA LEU A 65 15.66 -8.55 10.35
C LEU A 65 14.52 -9.49 9.96
N VAL A 66 13.91 -10.18 10.93
CA VAL A 66 12.73 -11.01 10.65
C VAL A 66 11.54 -10.15 10.21
N ALA A 67 11.30 -9.02 10.86
CA ALA A 67 10.23 -8.09 10.46
C ALA A 67 10.49 -7.51 9.06
N VAL A 68 11.73 -7.13 8.74
CA VAL A 68 12.11 -6.62 7.41
C VAL A 68 11.97 -7.71 6.34
N ASN A 69 12.39 -8.96 6.64
CA ASN A 69 12.25 -10.06 5.69
C ASN A 69 10.77 -10.42 5.47
N TRP A 70 9.97 -10.43 6.53
CA TRP A 70 8.51 -10.60 6.43
C TRP A 70 7.91 -9.47 5.58
N TRP A 71 8.28 -8.21 5.85
CA TRP A 71 7.83 -7.05 5.08
C TRP A 71 8.23 -7.13 3.60
N ARG A 72 9.47 -7.56 3.31
CA ARG A 72 9.96 -7.79 1.93
C ARG A 72 9.25 -8.95 1.24
N GLY A 73 8.82 -9.95 2.00
CA GLY A 73 8.04 -11.08 1.50
C GLY A 73 6.57 -10.76 1.20
N ILE A 74 6.06 -9.60 1.67
CA ILE A 74 4.70 -9.16 1.35
C ILE A 74 4.64 -8.79 -0.13
N ASP A 75 3.75 -9.44 -0.84
CA ASP A 75 3.49 -9.10 -2.25
C ASP A 75 2.58 -7.87 -2.36
N TRP A 76 3.16 -6.69 -2.27
CA TRP A 76 2.45 -5.41 -2.37
C TRP A 76 1.70 -5.20 -3.69
N ARG A 77 1.90 -6.07 -4.66
CA ARG A 77 1.26 -6.02 -5.98
C ARG A 77 -0.04 -6.77 -6.03
N ASP A 78 -0.28 -7.63 -5.05
CA ASP A 78 -1.53 -8.38 -4.97
C ASP A 78 -2.71 -7.44 -4.74
N ALA A 79 -3.76 -7.59 -5.57
CA ALA A 79 -4.99 -6.81 -5.45
C ALA A 79 -5.72 -7.08 -4.14
N GLY A 80 -5.68 -8.32 -3.66
CA GLY A 80 -6.31 -8.71 -2.40
C GLY A 80 -5.66 -8.01 -1.21
N LEU A 81 -4.32 -7.94 -1.19
CA LEU A 81 -3.60 -7.22 -0.14
C LEU A 81 -3.93 -5.71 -0.17
N CYS A 82 -3.88 -5.11 -1.36
CA CYS A 82 -4.23 -3.69 -1.54
C CYS A 82 -5.64 -3.39 -0.99
N LEU A 83 -6.62 -4.22 -1.33
CA LEU A 83 -7.99 -4.05 -0.86
C LEU A 83 -8.10 -4.21 0.68
N ARG A 84 -7.40 -5.19 1.27
CA ARG A 84 -7.36 -5.38 2.73
C ARG A 84 -6.76 -4.18 3.44
N LEU A 85 -5.70 -3.59 2.91
CA LEU A 85 -5.10 -2.38 3.49
C LEU A 85 -6.06 -1.19 3.44
N ILE A 86 -6.77 -1.00 2.32
CA ILE A 86 -7.81 0.03 2.22
C ILE A 86 -8.93 -0.25 3.23
N GLN A 87 -9.37 -1.50 3.39
CA GLN A 87 -10.36 -1.88 4.38
C GLN A 87 -9.91 -1.57 5.80
N VAL A 88 -8.69 -1.96 6.18
CA VAL A 88 -8.14 -1.67 7.51
C VAL A 88 -8.08 -0.15 7.76
N GLY A 89 -7.57 0.63 6.78
CA GLY A 89 -7.54 2.09 6.87
C GLY A 89 -8.94 2.70 7.00
N PHE A 90 -9.91 2.23 6.20
CA PHE A 90 -11.30 2.65 6.28
C PHE A 90 -11.91 2.37 7.66
N PHE A 91 -11.76 1.13 8.17
CA PHE A 91 -12.27 0.78 9.48
C PHE A 91 -11.60 1.57 10.61
N ALA A 92 -10.31 1.85 10.52
CA ALA A 92 -9.62 2.70 11.50
C ALA A 92 -10.23 4.11 11.54
N ILE A 93 -10.47 4.72 10.37
CA ILE A 93 -11.12 6.04 10.25
C ILE A 93 -12.56 6.00 10.80
N VAL A 94 -13.33 4.95 10.50
CA VAL A 94 -14.70 4.77 11.00
C VAL A 94 -14.70 4.65 12.52
N VAL A 95 -13.82 3.83 13.09
CA VAL A 95 -13.71 3.66 14.55
C VAL A 95 -13.33 4.97 15.23
N GLU A 96 -12.34 5.67 14.69
CA GLU A 96 -11.93 6.98 15.21
C GLU A 96 -13.08 8.00 15.15
N SER A 97 -13.78 8.06 14.01
CA SER A 97 -14.93 8.95 13.83
C SER A 97 -16.08 8.61 14.78
N ALA A 98 -16.35 7.31 15.00
CA ALA A 98 -17.38 6.85 15.92
C ALA A 98 -17.05 7.11 17.40
N ALA A 99 -15.75 7.10 17.75
CA ALA A 99 -15.28 7.41 19.10
C ALA A 99 -15.46 8.89 19.46
N ARG A 100 -15.63 9.79 18.46
CA ARG A 100 -15.84 11.22 18.66
C ARG A 100 -17.35 11.54 18.60
N PRO A 101 -18.02 11.80 19.75
CA PRO A 101 -19.47 12.00 19.77
C PRO A 101 -19.92 13.19 18.91
N GLN A 102 -19.11 14.23 18.84
CA GLN A 102 -19.38 15.42 18.03
C GLN A 102 -19.44 15.08 16.52
N LEU A 103 -18.50 14.28 16.01
CA LEU A 103 -18.49 13.84 14.61
C LEU A 103 -19.69 12.94 14.31
N ARG A 104 -20.04 12.05 15.23
CA ARG A 104 -21.22 11.19 15.08
C ARG A 104 -22.50 12.00 14.97
N HIS A 105 -22.71 12.98 15.86
CA HIS A 105 -23.87 13.88 15.77
C HIS A 105 -23.90 14.67 14.47
N LEU A 106 -22.75 15.16 14.04
CA LEU A 106 -22.63 15.92 12.79
C LEU A 106 -22.95 15.04 11.59
N ALA A 107 -22.38 13.84 11.49
CA ALA A 107 -22.57 12.91 10.37
C ALA A 107 -24.03 12.47 10.21
N PHE A 108 -24.75 12.27 11.32
CA PHE A 108 -26.16 11.83 11.34
C PHE A 108 -27.17 13.00 11.46
N SER A 109 -26.73 14.23 11.38
CA SER A 109 -27.59 15.41 11.32
C SER A 109 -28.16 15.62 9.90
N LYS A 110 -29.22 16.41 9.78
CA LYS A 110 -29.74 16.83 8.45
C LYS A 110 -28.65 17.51 7.61
N TRP A 111 -27.81 18.31 8.26
CA TRP A 111 -26.65 18.95 7.61
C TRP A 111 -25.62 17.90 7.12
N GLY A 112 -25.31 16.89 7.92
CA GLY A 112 -24.39 15.83 7.54
C GLY A 112 -24.89 15.01 6.34
N TYR A 113 -26.17 14.69 6.27
CA TYR A 113 -26.74 14.04 5.08
C TYR A 113 -26.66 14.94 3.83
N GLY A 114 -26.92 16.24 3.96
CA GLY A 114 -26.78 17.20 2.87
C GLY A 114 -25.34 17.31 2.39
N ALA A 115 -24.39 17.41 3.34
CA ALA A 115 -22.96 17.43 3.05
C ALA A 115 -22.49 16.13 2.38
N PHE A 116 -22.97 14.98 2.82
CA PHE A 116 -22.67 13.70 2.20
C PHE A 116 -23.20 13.60 0.76
N ALA A 117 -24.46 14.03 0.53
CA ALA A 117 -25.03 14.07 -0.82
C ALA A 117 -24.22 14.99 -1.76
N CYS A 118 -23.83 16.17 -1.28
CA CYS A 118 -22.95 17.09 -2.01
C CYS A 118 -21.59 16.43 -2.31
N PHE A 119 -21.02 15.72 -1.35
CA PHE A 119 -19.74 15.02 -1.50
C PHE A 119 -19.79 13.92 -2.56
N ILE A 120 -20.86 13.14 -2.59
CA ILE A 120 -21.10 12.13 -3.63
C ILE A 120 -21.28 12.79 -5.00
N ALA A 121 -22.05 13.89 -5.08
CA ALA A 121 -22.20 14.66 -6.33
C ALA A 121 -20.84 15.18 -6.83
N LEU A 122 -19.98 15.72 -5.96
CA LEU A 122 -18.63 16.15 -6.31
C LEU A 122 -17.77 14.97 -6.79
N ALA A 123 -17.87 13.80 -6.14
CA ALA A 123 -17.14 12.61 -6.57
C ALA A 123 -17.58 12.18 -7.99
N LEU A 124 -18.88 12.14 -8.25
CA LEU A 124 -19.41 11.80 -9.57
C LEU A 124 -19.02 12.83 -10.63
N PHE A 125 -19.05 14.12 -10.28
CA PHE A 125 -18.67 15.19 -11.20
C PHE A 125 -17.16 15.15 -11.51
N SER A 126 -16.32 14.74 -10.57
CA SER A 126 -14.87 14.62 -10.78
C SER A 126 -14.47 13.40 -11.63
N LEU A 127 -15.33 12.37 -11.71
CA LEU A 127 -15.03 11.14 -12.46
C LEU A 127 -14.63 11.36 -13.92
N PRO A 128 -15.36 12.14 -14.73
CA PRO A 128 -14.99 12.33 -16.15
C PRO A 128 -13.61 12.97 -16.30
N SER A 129 -13.33 14.03 -15.53
CA SER A 129 -12.03 14.71 -15.58
C SER A 129 -10.89 13.82 -15.10
N THR A 130 -11.09 13.04 -14.04
CA THR A 130 -10.10 12.10 -13.53
C THR A 130 -9.90 10.88 -14.47
N MET A 131 -10.93 10.44 -15.18
CA MET A 131 -10.78 9.44 -16.24
C MET A 131 -9.85 9.93 -17.34
N VAL A 132 -10.00 11.17 -17.78
CA VAL A 132 -9.12 11.76 -18.80
C VAL A 132 -7.70 11.90 -18.26
N THR A 133 -7.51 12.45 -17.08
CA THR A 133 -6.17 12.65 -16.49
C THR A 133 -5.45 11.35 -16.14
N SER A 134 -6.16 10.36 -15.64
CA SER A 134 -5.61 9.02 -15.37
C SER A 134 -5.42 8.17 -16.63
N ARG A 135 -5.87 8.66 -17.78
CA ARG A 135 -5.90 7.92 -19.05
C ARG A 135 -6.57 6.54 -18.91
N TYR A 136 -7.54 6.44 -18.01
CA TYR A 136 -8.28 5.20 -17.80
C TYR A 136 -9.32 5.01 -18.89
N SER A 137 -9.23 3.90 -19.61
CA SER A 137 -10.27 3.47 -20.53
C SER A 137 -10.81 2.10 -20.11
N ALA A 138 -12.10 2.02 -19.93
CA ALA A 138 -12.76 0.75 -19.67
C ALA A 138 -12.81 -0.14 -20.90
N ARG A 139 -12.62 0.44 -22.11
CA ARG A 139 -12.77 -0.22 -23.39
C ARG A 139 -11.52 -0.93 -23.87
N ASP A 140 -10.34 -0.39 -23.52
CA ASP A 140 -9.04 -0.83 -24.06
C ASP A 140 -8.54 -2.17 -23.51
N SER A 141 -9.30 -2.80 -22.63
CA SER A 141 -8.81 -3.95 -21.88
C SER A 141 -9.24 -5.31 -22.42
N TYR A 142 -10.04 -5.38 -23.50
CA TYR A 142 -10.68 -6.66 -23.84
C TYR A 142 -10.86 -6.92 -25.33
N HIS A 143 -10.15 -7.97 -25.78
CA HIS A 143 -10.48 -8.71 -27.01
C HIS A 143 -10.60 -10.18 -26.59
N GLY A 144 -11.84 -10.76 -26.62
CA GLY A 144 -12.08 -12.18 -26.39
C GLY A 144 -13.35 -12.56 -25.62
N GLU A 145 -13.76 -13.82 -25.65
CA GLU A 145 -15.09 -14.35 -25.35
C GLU A 145 -15.44 -14.62 -23.87
N ALA A 146 -16.46 -15.38 -23.60
CA ALA A 146 -17.18 -15.59 -22.31
C ALA A 146 -16.36 -15.74 -20.99
N ALA A 147 -15.13 -16.25 -21.02
CA ALA A 147 -14.22 -16.26 -19.86
C ALA A 147 -13.93 -14.85 -19.34
N GLU A 148 -14.05 -13.85 -20.20
CA GLU A 148 -13.84 -12.44 -19.93
C GLU A 148 -14.93 -11.77 -19.13
N LEU A 149 -16.18 -12.22 -19.23
CA LEU A 149 -17.28 -11.61 -18.48
C LEU A 149 -17.02 -11.74 -16.96
N ARG A 150 -16.62 -12.93 -16.51
CA ARG A 150 -16.29 -13.18 -15.10
C ARG A 150 -15.11 -12.30 -14.65
N GLN A 151 -14.13 -12.12 -15.50
CA GLN A 151 -12.94 -11.34 -15.24
C GLN A 151 -13.23 -9.84 -15.23
N ARG A 152 -14.07 -9.37 -16.16
CA ARG A 152 -14.61 -7.99 -16.17
C ARG A 152 -15.39 -7.70 -14.89
N MET A 153 -16.27 -8.61 -14.47
CA MET A 153 -17.02 -8.45 -13.22
C MET A 153 -16.11 -8.38 -12.01
N PHE A 154 -15.05 -9.20 -11.95
CA PHE A 154 -14.09 -9.16 -10.85
C PHE A 154 -13.34 -7.82 -10.80
N ARG A 155 -12.85 -7.33 -11.96
CA ARG A 155 -12.20 -6.02 -12.06
C ARG A 155 -13.13 -4.88 -11.65
N MET A 156 -14.37 -4.91 -12.12
CA MET A 156 -15.37 -3.90 -11.76
C MET A 156 -15.69 -3.92 -10.27
N ARG A 157 -15.89 -5.10 -9.69
CA ARG A 157 -16.10 -5.24 -8.23
C ARG A 157 -14.92 -4.69 -7.43
N TYR A 158 -13.71 -4.98 -7.86
CA TYR A 158 -12.50 -4.46 -7.22
C TYR A 158 -12.44 -2.93 -7.31
N LEU A 159 -12.69 -2.36 -8.48
CA LEU A 159 -12.69 -0.90 -8.69
C LEU A 159 -13.80 -0.23 -7.87
N VAL A 160 -15.03 -0.72 -7.97
CA VAL A 160 -16.18 -0.15 -7.24
C VAL A 160 -15.95 -0.25 -5.73
N GLY A 161 -15.54 -1.41 -5.22
CA GLY A 161 -15.27 -1.58 -3.79
C GLY A 161 -14.18 -0.63 -3.29
N LYS A 162 -13.12 -0.47 -4.07
CA LYS A 162 -12.04 0.48 -3.78
C LYS A 162 -12.53 1.93 -3.80
N LEU A 163 -13.26 2.34 -4.83
CA LEU A 163 -13.81 3.69 -4.93
C LEU A 163 -14.74 4.01 -3.78
N VAL A 164 -15.69 3.11 -3.46
CA VAL A 164 -16.63 3.32 -2.35
C VAL A 164 -15.88 3.54 -1.04
N MET A 165 -14.92 2.68 -0.70
CA MET A 165 -14.17 2.83 0.55
C MET A 165 -13.34 4.11 0.58
N LEU A 166 -12.69 4.47 -0.52
CA LEU A 166 -11.87 5.68 -0.60
C LEU A 166 -12.71 6.96 -0.52
N VAL A 167 -13.85 7.00 -1.22
CA VAL A 167 -14.77 8.15 -1.19
C VAL A 167 -15.36 8.33 0.22
N LEU A 168 -15.77 7.24 0.87
CA LEU A 168 -16.25 7.29 2.25
C LEU A 168 -15.15 7.71 3.24
N SER A 169 -13.93 7.20 3.08
CA SER A 169 -12.79 7.63 3.88
C SER A 169 -12.49 9.12 3.69
N ALA A 170 -12.49 9.58 2.45
CA ALA A 170 -12.27 10.98 2.10
C ALA A 170 -13.34 11.90 2.73
N TYR A 171 -14.60 11.47 2.73
CA TYR A 171 -15.68 12.19 3.41
C TYR A 171 -15.46 12.31 4.92
N LEU A 172 -15.17 11.19 5.59
CA LEU A 172 -14.92 11.19 7.03
C LEU A 172 -13.70 12.02 7.39
N LEU A 173 -12.63 11.96 6.61
CA LEU A 173 -11.44 12.79 6.79
C LEU A 173 -11.73 14.28 6.58
N ALA A 174 -12.53 14.63 5.56
CA ALA A 174 -12.94 16.01 5.34
C ALA A 174 -13.75 16.55 6.51
N LEU A 175 -14.66 15.76 7.08
CA LEU A 175 -15.41 16.13 8.28
C LEU A 175 -14.49 16.33 9.49
N GLN A 176 -13.51 15.44 9.71
CA GLN A 176 -12.56 15.56 10.82
C GLN A 176 -11.70 16.83 10.71
N VAL A 177 -11.19 17.11 9.51
CA VAL A 177 -10.41 18.34 9.24
C VAL A 177 -11.27 19.55 9.49
N THR A 178 -12.47 19.62 8.92
CA THR A 178 -13.38 20.77 9.09
C THR A 178 -13.70 21.00 10.55
N GLN A 179 -13.99 19.96 11.32
CA GLN A 179 -14.28 20.08 12.75
C GLN A 179 -13.08 20.59 13.53
N SER A 180 -11.86 20.14 13.21
CA SER A 180 -10.64 20.59 13.89
C SER A 180 -10.39 22.08 13.69
N PHE A 181 -10.79 22.64 12.56
CA PHE A 181 -10.62 24.05 12.21
C PHE A 181 -11.88 24.91 12.45
N GLN A 182 -12.99 24.33 12.90
CA GLN A 182 -14.25 25.03 13.09
C GLN A 182 -14.12 26.22 14.05
N HIS A 183 -13.31 26.08 15.11
CA HIS A 183 -13.06 27.16 16.07
C HIS A 183 -12.33 28.38 15.48
N LEU A 184 -11.53 28.15 14.43
CA LEU A 184 -10.77 29.22 13.78
C LEU A 184 -11.56 29.88 12.65
N LEU A 185 -12.37 29.11 11.92
CA LEU A 185 -13.02 29.54 10.68
C LEU A 185 -14.48 29.96 10.85
N GLY A 186 -15.11 29.58 11.96
CA GLY A 186 -16.53 29.91 12.22
C GLY A 186 -17.43 29.48 11.06
N THR A 187 -18.16 30.40 10.46
CA THR A 187 -19.09 30.15 9.33
C THR A 187 -18.39 29.77 8.01
N GLN A 188 -17.07 30.01 7.90
CA GLN A 188 -16.31 29.61 6.71
C GLN A 188 -15.92 28.12 6.71
N ALA A 189 -16.19 27.39 7.79
CA ALA A 189 -15.89 25.96 7.89
C ALA A 189 -16.60 25.12 6.79
N ASP A 190 -17.78 25.55 6.31
CA ASP A 190 -18.50 24.89 5.24
C ASP A 190 -17.73 24.91 3.90
N TRP A 191 -17.09 26.03 3.60
CA TRP A 191 -16.22 26.16 2.42
C TRP A 191 -14.98 25.27 2.53
N LEU A 192 -14.42 25.14 3.73
CA LEU A 192 -13.32 24.22 3.97
C LEU A 192 -13.75 22.77 3.71
N LEU A 193 -14.95 22.37 4.15
CA LEU A 193 -15.49 21.03 3.87
C LEU A 193 -15.60 20.77 2.38
N VAL A 194 -16.13 21.72 1.61
CA VAL A 194 -16.25 21.58 0.14
C VAL A 194 -14.87 21.49 -0.50
N ALA A 195 -13.93 22.34 -0.12
CA ALA A 195 -12.57 22.37 -0.66
C ALA A 195 -11.80 21.07 -0.35
N CYS A 196 -11.79 20.65 0.91
CA CYS A 196 -11.18 19.37 1.33
C CYS A 196 -11.87 18.17 0.66
N GLY A 197 -13.20 18.23 0.58
CA GLY A 197 -14.00 17.20 -0.08
C GLY A 197 -13.62 17.04 -1.55
N LEU A 198 -13.54 18.12 -2.29
CA LEU A 198 -13.12 18.08 -3.68
C LEU A 198 -11.69 17.56 -3.83
N LEU A 199 -10.76 18.09 -3.06
CA LEU A 199 -9.35 17.71 -3.10
C LEU A 199 -9.17 16.21 -2.80
N PHE A 200 -9.74 15.72 -1.71
CA PHE A 200 -9.60 14.31 -1.31
C PHE A 200 -10.28 13.37 -2.30
N ASN A 201 -11.44 13.75 -2.85
CA ASN A 201 -12.10 12.98 -3.91
C ASN A 201 -11.26 12.89 -5.18
N VAL A 202 -10.73 14.00 -5.66
CA VAL A 202 -9.91 14.01 -6.87
C VAL A 202 -8.68 13.12 -6.69
N ILE A 203 -7.98 13.25 -5.55
CA ILE A 203 -6.81 12.43 -5.23
C ILE A 203 -7.20 10.94 -5.15
N ALA A 204 -8.26 10.62 -4.41
CA ALA A 204 -8.71 9.25 -4.20
C ALA A 204 -9.15 8.56 -5.50
N VAL A 205 -9.96 9.26 -6.30
CA VAL A 205 -10.46 8.73 -7.58
C VAL A 205 -9.33 8.60 -8.60
N ASN A 206 -8.46 9.63 -8.72
CA ASN A 206 -7.32 9.57 -9.63
C ASN A 206 -6.38 8.41 -9.27
N TRP A 207 -6.07 8.24 -7.98
CA TRP A 207 -5.25 7.11 -7.53
C TRP A 207 -5.93 5.76 -7.82
N ALA A 208 -7.24 5.64 -7.56
CA ALA A 208 -7.98 4.40 -7.78
C ALA A 208 -8.00 3.99 -9.26
N LEU A 209 -8.18 4.95 -10.17
CA LEU A 209 -8.20 4.71 -11.61
C LEU A 209 -6.79 4.40 -12.14
N THR A 210 -5.77 5.13 -11.68
CA THR A 210 -4.37 4.89 -12.06
C THR A 210 -3.92 3.50 -11.62
N ASP A 211 -4.18 3.13 -10.35
CA ASP A 211 -3.88 1.79 -9.84
C ASP A 211 -4.62 0.70 -10.66
N GLN A 212 -5.88 0.93 -11.00
CA GLN A 212 -6.65 -0.02 -11.81
C GLN A 212 -6.08 -0.20 -13.22
N ARG A 213 -5.58 0.88 -13.83
CA ARG A 213 -4.98 0.87 -15.16
C ARG A 213 -3.68 0.06 -15.19
N LEU A 214 -2.85 0.22 -14.14
CA LEU A 214 -1.55 -0.44 -14.02
C LEU A 214 -1.66 -1.89 -13.52
N ARG A 215 -2.86 -2.50 -13.53
CA ARG A 215 -3.05 -3.89 -13.12
C ARG A 215 -3.32 -4.81 -14.29
N CYS A 216 -2.66 -5.97 -14.26
CA CYS A 216 -2.91 -7.05 -15.22
C CYS A 216 -4.40 -7.39 -15.28
N PRO A 217 -5.02 -7.42 -16.45
CA PRO A 217 -6.44 -7.76 -16.58
C PRO A 217 -6.76 -9.18 -16.12
N THR A 218 -5.81 -10.11 -16.21
CA THR A 218 -6.01 -11.53 -15.90
C THR A 218 -5.83 -11.85 -14.41
N CYS A 219 -4.73 -11.42 -13.78
CA CYS A 219 -4.42 -11.79 -12.40
C CYS A 219 -4.53 -10.62 -11.40
N MET A 220 -4.87 -9.42 -11.86
CA MET A 220 -5.04 -8.20 -11.07
C MET A 220 -3.77 -7.75 -10.30
N ARG A 221 -2.62 -8.34 -10.59
CA ARG A 221 -1.33 -7.88 -10.02
C ARG A 221 -0.90 -6.59 -10.69
N LEU A 222 -0.25 -5.73 -9.92
CA LEU A 222 0.36 -4.52 -10.44
C LEU A 222 1.48 -4.88 -11.41
N LEU A 223 1.50 -4.23 -12.56
CA LEU A 223 2.49 -4.46 -13.61
C LEU A 223 3.89 -4.03 -13.18
N LYS A 224 4.88 -4.61 -13.79
CA LYS A 224 6.30 -4.45 -13.48
C LYS A 224 7.12 -4.06 -14.70
N ASN A 225 8.34 -3.66 -14.36
CA ASN A 225 9.43 -3.54 -15.31
C ASN A 225 9.06 -2.66 -16.50
N PRO A 226 8.80 -1.35 -16.27
CA PRO A 226 8.57 -0.45 -17.38
C PRO A 226 9.80 -0.48 -18.29
N ALA A 227 9.62 -0.95 -19.50
CA ALA A 227 10.62 -0.93 -20.55
C ALA A 227 10.23 0.15 -21.57
N ARG A 228 11.18 1.01 -21.88
CA ARG A 228 10.99 2.00 -22.94
C ARG A 228 11.36 1.37 -24.26
N MET A 229 10.42 1.35 -25.18
CA MET A 229 10.60 0.81 -26.52
C MET A 229 10.58 1.95 -27.53
N GLY A 230 11.51 1.93 -28.48
CA GLY A 230 11.60 2.93 -29.55
C GLY A 230 12.85 3.80 -29.48
N PRO A 231 13.02 4.71 -30.44
CA PRO A 231 14.17 5.61 -30.50
C PRO A 231 14.20 6.58 -29.31
N PRO A 232 15.37 7.20 -29.02
CA PRO A 232 15.47 8.16 -27.93
C PRO A 232 14.46 9.30 -28.03
N SER A 233 14.03 9.82 -26.88
CA SER A 233 12.93 10.83 -26.76
C SER A 233 13.18 12.15 -27.48
N TRP A 234 14.41 12.43 -27.90
CA TRP A 234 14.76 13.60 -28.72
C TRP A 234 14.45 13.42 -30.22
N SER A 235 14.11 12.20 -30.65
CA SER A 235 13.68 11.93 -32.04
C SER A 235 12.21 12.27 -32.21
N LEU A 236 11.91 13.43 -32.77
CA LEU A 236 10.54 13.92 -33.02
C LEU A 236 9.70 13.04 -33.95
N LEU A 237 10.35 12.16 -34.72
CA LEU A 237 9.70 11.30 -35.72
C LEU A 237 9.59 9.83 -35.23
N GLY A 238 10.11 9.51 -34.07
CA GLY A 238 10.08 8.15 -33.53
C GLY A 238 8.89 7.92 -32.62
N SER A 239 8.16 6.83 -32.84
CA SER A 239 7.16 6.38 -31.87
C SER A 239 7.86 5.73 -30.65
N CYS A 240 7.86 6.42 -29.52
CA CYS A 240 8.29 5.84 -28.26
C CYS A 240 7.09 5.31 -27.49
N ALA A 241 7.25 4.16 -26.85
CA ALA A 241 6.22 3.57 -26.02
C ALA A 241 6.83 3.08 -24.69
N MET A 242 6.04 3.13 -23.64
CA MET A 242 6.32 2.48 -22.38
C MET A 242 5.59 1.15 -22.33
N GLU A 243 6.30 0.08 -22.06
CA GLU A 243 5.71 -1.25 -21.90
C GLU A 243 5.87 -1.73 -20.47
N GLU A 244 4.77 -2.09 -19.85
CA GLU A 244 4.73 -2.62 -18.50
C GLU A 244 4.24 -4.08 -18.52
N MET A 245 5.02 -4.99 -17.98
CA MET A 245 4.83 -6.43 -18.12
C MET A 245 4.21 -7.05 -16.87
N CYS A 246 3.35 -8.05 -17.10
CA CYS A 246 2.88 -8.91 -16.02
C CYS A 246 3.96 -9.94 -15.65
N ASP A 247 4.35 -10.00 -14.38
CA ASP A 247 5.34 -10.94 -13.84
C ASP A 247 4.91 -12.43 -13.93
N ARG A 248 3.64 -12.69 -14.27
CA ARG A 248 3.12 -14.05 -14.55
C ARG A 248 2.97 -14.33 -16.05
N GLY A 249 3.53 -13.49 -16.91
CA GLY A 249 3.51 -13.73 -18.35
C GLY A 249 2.13 -13.66 -19.02
N HIS A 250 1.13 -13.00 -18.41
CA HIS A 250 -0.20 -12.90 -19.03
C HIS A 250 -0.26 -11.92 -20.19
N GLY A 251 0.66 -10.95 -20.24
CA GLY A 251 0.71 -9.92 -21.28
C GLY A 251 1.47 -8.69 -20.84
N LEU A 252 1.48 -7.70 -21.68
CA LEU A 252 2.08 -6.40 -21.43
C LEU A 252 1.11 -5.26 -21.77
N LEU A 253 1.24 -4.15 -21.06
CA LEU A 253 0.52 -2.92 -21.33
C LEU A 253 1.43 -2.01 -22.15
N HIS A 254 1.08 -1.82 -23.41
CA HIS A 254 1.75 -0.90 -24.33
C HIS A 254 1.15 0.50 -24.18
N GLN A 255 1.96 1.48 -23.81
CA GLN A 255 1.55 2.87 -23.62
C GLN A 255 2.39 3.78 -24.52
N PRO A 256 1.83 4.35 -25.59
CA PRO A 256 2.56 5.32 -26.41
C PRO A 256 2.86 6.57 -25.58
N GLU A 257 4.08 7.09 -25.66
CA GLU A 257 4.50 8.31 -24.94
C GLU A 257 3.71 9.54 -25.40
N TRP A 258 3.48 9.65 -26.71
CA TRP A 258 2.74 10.73 -27.32
C TRP A 258 1.37 10.23 -27.75
N GLN A 259 0.34 10.64 -27.03
CA GLN A 259 -1.04 10.40 -27.44
C GLN A 259 -1.52 11.63 -28.23
N THR A 260 -1.36 11.59 -29.53
CA THR A 260 -2.07 12.50 -30.41
C THR A 260 -3.38 11.82 -30.85
N SER A 261 -4.36 12.60 -31.28
CA SER A 261 -5.66 12.09 -31.77
C SER A 261 -5.54 11.08 -32.93
N TRP A 262 -4.35 10.94 -33.47
CA TRP A 262 -4.01 10.07 -34.61
C TRP A 262 -3.23 8.82 -34.20
N PHE A 263 -2.71 8.74 -32.96
CA PHE A 263 -1.91 7.61 -32.50
C PHE A 263 -2.68 6.74 -31.54
N GLU A 264 -2.25 5.49 -31.48
CA GLU A 264 -2.87 4.41 -30.74
C GLU A 264 -3.04 4.72 -29.25
N ASN A 265 -4.19 4.36 -28.72
CA ASN A 265 -4.43 4.35 -27.27
C ASN A 265 -3.60 3.26 -26.59
N ALA A 266 -3.42 3.38 -25.28
CA ALA A 266 -2.82 2.31 -24.49
C ALA A 266 -3.57 1.00 -24.72
N ARG A 267 -2.85 -0.07 -25.09
CA ARG A 267 -3.44 -1.36 -25.40
C ARG A 267 -2.78 -2.49 -24.64
N TRP A 268 -3.58 -3.49 -24.31
CA TRP A 268 -3.10 -4.73 -23.72
C TRP A 268 -2.70 -5.70 -24.83
N LEU A 269 -1.45 -6.17 -24.79
CA LEU A 269 -0.93 -7.18 -25.70
C LEU A 269 -0.78 -8.49 -24.92
N GLN A 270 -1.44 -9.55 -25.39
CA GLN A 270 -1.28 -10.88 -24.83
C GLN A 270 0.03 -11.48 -25.32
N LEU A 271 0.79 -12.07 -24.41
CA LEU A 271 1.99 -12.82 -24.75
C LEU A 271 1.58 -14.22 -25.26
N ASP A 272 2.28 -14.68 -26.30
CA ASP A 272 2.11 -16.03 -26.83
C ASP A 272 2.67 -17.12 -25.86
N ARG A 273 2.56 -18.39 -26.25
CA ARG A 273 3.02 -19.49 -25.39
C ARG A 273 4.53 -19.46 -25.12
N THR A 274 5.33 -19.06 -26.09
CA THR A 274 6.80 -19.04 -25.99
C THR A 274 7.26 -18.07 -24.92
N TRP A 275 6.62 -16.91 -24.82
CA TRP A 275 6.89 -15.94 -23.73
C TRP A 275 6.43 -16.44 -22.37
N LYS A 276 5.32 -17.20 -22.33
CA LYS A 276 4.83 -17.73 -21.04
C LYS A 276 5.79 -18.76 -20.42
N GLU A 277 6.46 -19.56 -21.24
CA GLU A 277 7.45 -20.53 -20.79
C GLU A 277 8.65 -19.88 -20.10
N LEU A 278 9.03 -18.65 -20.50
CA LEU A 278 10.09 -17.90 -19.85
C LEU A 278 9.76 -17.44 -18.40
N PHE A 279 8.48 -17.30 -18.08
CA PHE A 279 8.02 -16.86 -16.75
C PHE A 279 7.63 -18.01 -15.80
N HIS A 280 7.55 -19.22 -16.33
CA HIS A 280 7.23 -20.43 -15.59
C HIS A 280 8.19 -21.56 -15.99
N PRO A 281 9.49 -21.46 -15.61
CA PRO A 281 10.45 -22.53 -15.86
C PRO A 281 10.11 -23.80 -15.10
#